data_ed7486ab1a94a9adc8c81afaa56c13d6
#
_entry.id   ed7486ab1a94a9adc8c81afaa56c13d6
#
_cell.length_a   1.000
_cell.length_b   1.000
_cell.length_c   1.000
_cell.angle_alpha   90.00
_cell.angle_beta   90.00
_cell.angle_gamma   90.00
#
_symmetry.space_group_name_H-M   'P 1'
#
loop_
_entity.id
_entity.type
_entity.pdbx_description
1 polymer ?
#
loop_
_entity_poly.entity_id
_entity_poly.type
_entity_poly.pdbx_seq_one_letter_code
_entity_poly.pdbx_strand_id
1 'polypeptide(L)'
;MAEATTVPSSTDGVTSLYRRFRPTRFAEIRGQDHVVRALQGAVKNDRISHAYLFSGPRGTGKTTAARVLAKALNCEYPQDGDACCECASCLAIARGSSLDVIELDAASNNGVDDIREITAGAWHGTPGRWKVYIFDEVHQLSKAASAALLKTLEEPPSHVVFVLATTDPHKVLPTIRSRTQHLEFRLIAGDTLNALLHDVQVAAGMDADXXXXRGSARDALSALDQLVATGSPTQTQPQFDGLFRALVDEDAVQALKSLALLRQGGWDAEQLAESFAGEVRQVFLLQVAPEVADAVDADRARLLEWGSQLGLARTVRVLETFGRAMREMKSAPEKIVILEVALVRLIKP
;
A
#
# COMPACT_ATOMS: atom_id res chain seq x y z
N MET A 1 18.47 -14.79 25.74
CA MET A 1 17.13 -15.10 26.25
C MET A 1 16.14 -14.33 25.42
N ALA A 2 15.41 -14.99 24.58
CA ALA A 2 14.40 -14.35 23.73
C ALA A 2 13.15 -14.03 24.56
N GLU A 3 12.82 -12.76 24.69
CA GLU A 3 11.58 -12.33 25.34
C GLU A 3 10.39 -12.75 24.45
N ALA A 4 9.52 -13.53 25.03
CA ALA A 4 8.29 -14.00 24.38
C ALA A 4 7.35 -12.82 24.17
N THR A 5 7.03 -12.52 22.92
CA THR A 5 6.01 -11.57 22.56
C THR A 5 4.65 -12.07 23.07
N THR A 6 4.05 -11.38 24.02
CA THR A 6 2.75 -11.71 24.58
C THR A 6 1.67 -11.55 23.52
N VAL A 7 1.12 -12.67 23.07
CA VAL A 7 -0.02 -12.73 22.15
C VAL A 7 -1.30 -12.32 22.91
N PRO A 8 -2.09 -11.36 22.44
CA PRO A 8 -3.37 -11.03 23.06
C PRO A 8 -4.35 -12.21 22.93
N SER A 9 -5.08 -12.50 24.00
CA SER A 9 -5.99 -13.64 24.12
C SER A 9 -7.17 -13.60 23.14
N SER A 10 -7.58 -14.75 22.69
CA SER A 10 -8.57 -15.08 21.66
C SER A 10 -10.02 -14.70 22.02
N THR A 11 -10.41 -13.43 21.84
CA THR A 11 -11.83 -13.06 21.91
C THR A 11 -12.31 -12.15 20.76
N ASP A 12 -11.47 -11.91 19.74
CA ASP A 12 -11.82 -11.04 18.62
C ASP A 12 -11.84 -11.78 17.27
N GLY A 13 -12.79 -12.70 17.12
CA GLY A 13 -12.96 -13.44 15.86
C GLY A 13 -13.53 -12.65 14.68
N VAL A 14 -13.70 -11.33 14.81
CA VAL A 14 -14.35 -10.50 13.80
C VAL A 14 -13.43 -9.41 13.22
N THR A 15 -12.26 -9.19 13.82
CA THR A 15 -11.36 -8.12 13.37
C THR A 15 -10.36 -8.63 12.33
N SER A 16 -10.33 -8.01 11.16
CA SER A 16 -9.42 -8.37 10.05
C SER A 16 -7.94 -8.36 10.47
N LEU A 17 -7.14 -9.26 9.91
CA LEU A 17 -5.71 -9.41 10.23
C LEU A 17 -4.94 -8.09 10.03
N TYR A 18 -5.22 -7.33 8.98
CA TYR A 18 -4.54 -6.06 8.74
C TYR A 18 -4.81 -5.00 9.82
N ARG A 19 -5.91 -5.14 10.60
CA ARG A 19 -6.18 -4.28 11.76
C ARG A 19 -5.55 -4.85 13.02
N ARG A 20 -5.69 -6.17 13.23
CA ARG A 20 -5.20 -6.89 14.41
C ARG A 20 -3.67 -6.85 14.51
N PHE A 21 -2.97 -7.01 13.37
CA PHE A 21 -1.51 -7.01 13.28
C PHE A 21 -0.94 -5.66 12.78
N ARG A 22 -1.70 -4.58 12.95
CA ARG A 22 -1.20 -3.24 12.61
C ARG A 22 -0.07 -2.86 13.56
N PRO A 23 1.12 -2.49 13.05
CA PRO A 23 2.23 -2.03 13.89
C PRO A 23 1.81 -0.96 14.90
N THR A 24 2.25 -1.13 16.12
CA THR A 24 1.97 -0.26 17.25
C THR A 24 3.20 0.53 17.70
N ARG A 25 4.39 0.10 17.26
CA ARG A 25 5.70 0.71 17.54
C ARG A 25 6.49 0.87 16.24
N PHE A 26 7.48 1.76 16.25
CA PHE A 26 8.38 1.94 15.11
C PHE A 26 9.13 0.65 14.77
N ALA A 27 9.57 -0.10 15.79
CA ALA A 27 10.30 -1.35 15.63
C ALA A 27 9.50 -2.43 14.85
N GLU A 28 8.19 -2.33 14.81
CA GLU A 28 7.30 -3.30 14.13
C GLU A 28 7.04 -2.93 12.66
N ILE A 29 7.42 -1.73 12.23
CA ILE A 29 7.20 -1.28 10.84
C ILE A 29 8.24 -1.94 9.94
N ARG A 30 7.80 -2.80 9.03
CA ARG A 30 8.68 -3.57 8.14
C ARG A 30 8.88 -2.87 6.79
N GLY A 31 10.08 -2.94 6.27
CA GLY A 31 10.43 -2.48 4.92
C GLY A 31 10.47 -0.96 4.73
N GLN A 32 10.42 -0.17 5.82
CA GLN A 32 10.47 1.31 5.76
C GLN A 32 11.57 1.87 6.66
N ASP A 33 12.73 1.22 6.72
CA ASP A 33 13.81 1.52 7.68
C ASP A 33 14.24 2.99 7.64
N HIS A 34 14.27 3.60 6.45
CA HIS A 34 14.64 5.01 6.28
C HIS A 34 13.62 5.96 6.92
N VAL A 35 12.32 5.65 6.81
CA VAL A 35 11.24 6.41 7.45
C VAL A 35 11.30 6.22 8.96
N VAL A 36 11.43 4.97 9.41
CA VAL A 36 11.49 4.62 10.84
C VAL A 36 12.65 5.38 11.51
N ARG A 37 13.86 5.31 10.92
CA ARG A 37 15.03 6.00 11.46
C ARG A 37 14.83 7.53 11.54
N ALA A 38 14.19 8.10 10.52
CA ALA A 38 13.93 9.56 10.49
C ALA A 38 12.94 9.97 11.59
N LEU A 39 11.81 9.26 11.71
CA LEU A 39 10.76 9.59 12.67
C LEU A 39 11.19 9.30 14.12
N GLN A 40 11.74 8.11 14.37
CA GLN A 40 12.22 7.71 15.69
C GLN A 40 13.36 8.64 16.15
N GLY A 41 14.27 8.99 15.24
CA GLY A 41 15.34 9.93 15.50
C GLY A 41 14.82 11.32 15.84
N ALA A 42 13.76 11.78 15.16
CA ALA A 42 13.13 13.08 15.45
C ALA A 42 12.53 13.09 16.87
N VAL A 43 11.82 12.01 17.24
CA VAL A 43 11.22 11.87 18.58
C VAL A 43 12.30 11.81 19.65
N LYS A 44 13.31 10.96 19.45
CA LYS A 44 14.42 10.75 20.41
C LYS A 44 15.20 12.03 20.71
N ASN A 45 15.41 12.86 19.68
CA ASN A 45 16.22 14.07 19.80
C ASN A 45 15.37 15.35 20.03
N ASP A 46 14.07 15.20 20.19
CA ASP A 46 13.09 16.29 20.36
C ASP A 46 13.19 17.34 19.22
N ARG A 47 13.36 16.84 17.98
CA ARG A 47 13.46 17.64 16.76
C ARG A 47 12.30 17.34 15.82
N ILE A 48 11.10 17.59 16.33
CA ILE A 48 9.85 17.26 15.61
C ILE A 48 9.56 18.35 14.58
N SER A 49 9.32 17.96 13.33
CA SER A 49 8.80 18.87 12.31
C SER A 49 7.32 19.18 12.58
N HIS A 50 6.92 20.42 12.39
CA HIS A 50 5.50 20.81 12.52
C HIS A 50 4.61 20.12 11.48
N ALA A 51 5.17 19.68 10.34
CA ALA A 51 4.40 19.02 9.29
C ALA A 51 5.24 17.98 8.52
N TYR A 52 4.64 16.83 8.31
CA TYR A 52 5.21 15.71 7.52
C TYR A 52 4.30 15.42 6.33
N LEU A 53 4.89 15.08 5.20
CA LEU A 53 4.18 14.54 4.04
C LEU A 53 4.65 13.09 3.81
N PHE A 54 3.76 12.13 4.03
CA PHE A 54 4.00 10.70 3.80
C PHE A 54 3.43 10.33 2.43
N SER A 55 4.29 10.03 1.48
CA SER A 55 3.86 9.64 0.13
C SER A 55 4.24 8.19 -0.17
N GLY A 56 3.52 7.57 -1.11
CA GLY A 56 3.85 6.21 -1.57
C GLY A 56 2.61 5.36 -1.83
N PRO A 57 2.78 4.17 -2.41
CA PRO A 57 1.67 3.30 -2.78
C PRO A 57 0.74 2.95 -1.61
N ARG A 58 -0.48 2.51 -1.96
CA ARG A 58 -1.46 2.07 -0.97
C ARG A 58 -0.92 0.84 -0.22
N GLY A 59 -1.22 0.76 1.09
CA GLY A 59 -0.89 -0.41 1.90
C GLY A 59 0.57 -0.51 2.35
N THR A 60 1.39 0.52 2.14
CA THR A 60 2.81 0.54 2.54
C THR A 60 3.05 1.02 3.97
N GLY A 61 1.98 1.37 4.72
CA GLY A 61 2.07 1.71 6.14
C GLY A 61 2.05 3.21 6.48
N LYS A 62 1.70 4.10 5.55
CA LYS A 62 1.67 5.58 5.78
C LYS A 62 0.84 5.96 7.00
N THR A 63 -0.45 5.60 7.01
CA THR A 63 -1.38 5.91 8.11
C THR A 63 -0.96 5.21 9.41
N THR A 64 -0.39 4.01 9.29
CA THR A 64 0.15 3.26 10.45
C THR A 64 1.32 4.02 11.08
N ALA A 65 2.30 4.46 10.26
CA ALA A 65 3.45 5.23 10.74
C ALA A 65 3.02 6.57 11.36
N ALA A 66 1.98 7.22 10.80
CA ALA A 66 1.40 8.44 11.37
C ALA A 66 0.86 8.21 12.78
N ARG A 67 0.12 7.11 12.99
CA ARG A 67 -0.41 6.73 14.31
C ARG A 67 0.71 6.35 15.29
N VAL A 68 1.74 5.64 14.81
CA VAL A 68 2.90 5.29 15.64
C VAL A 68 3.64 6.57 16.07
N LEU A 69 3.85 7.51 15.14
CA LEU A 69 4.44 8.82 15.45
C LEU A 69 3.60 9.56 16.51
N ALA A 70 2.28 9.66 16.32
CA ALA A 70 1.36 10.32 17.25
C ALA A 70 1.45 9.70 18.65
N LYS A 71 1.55 8.36 18.70
CA LYS A 71 1.69 7.62 19.95
C LYS A 71 3.04 7.89 20.62
N ALA A 72 4.14 7.87 19.84
CA ALA A 72 5.49 8.15 20.36
C ALA A 72 5.62 9.57 20.91
N LEU A 73 4.99 10.55 20.22
CA LEU A 73 4.97 11.97 20.64
C LEU A 73 4.23 12.20 21.97
N ASN A 74 3.17 11.44 22.22
CA ASN A 74 2.29 11.60 23.40
C ASN A 74 2.51 10.54 24.46
N CYS A 75 3.49 9.66 24.28
CA CYS A 75 3.80 8.60 25.23
C CYS A 75 4.34 9.19 26.54
N GLU A 76 3.78 8.74 27.67
CA GLU A 76 4.22 9.17 29.00
C GLU A 76 5.61 8.60 29.37
N TYR A 77 5.98 7.45 28.80
CA TYR A 77 7.21 6.73 29.09
C TYR A 77 7.88 6.25 27.81
N PRO A 78 8.31 7.18 26.93
CA PRO A 78 8.94 6.77 25.66
C PRO A 78 10.29 6.11 25.91
N GLN A 79 10.59 5.07 25.14
CA GLN A 79 11.84 4.33 25.21
C GLN A 79 12.57 4.46 23.88
N ASP A 80 13.71 5.11 23.88
CA ASP A 80 14.56 5.28 22.71
C ASP A 80 13.84 5.90 21.49
N GLY A 81 12.88 6.79 21.75
CA GLY A 81 12.08 7.44 20.70
C GLY A 81 10.88 6.62 20.23
N ASP A 82 10.59 5.50 20.87
CA ASP A 82 9.39 4.68 20.57
C ASP A 82 8.39 4.71 21.72
N ALA A 83 7.14 4.37 21.44
CA ALA A 83 6.05 4.37 22.42
C ALA A 83 6.11 3.15 23.33
N CYS A 84 5.77 3.29 24.60
CA CYS A 84 5.67 2.15 25.53
C CYS A 84 4.49 1.21 25.21
N CYS A 85 3.42 1.74 24.60
CA CYS A 85 2.18 1.04 24.24
C CYS A 85 1.29 0.61 25.43
N GLU A 86 1.63 1.01 26.65
CA GLU A 86 0.94 0.59 27.89
C GLU A 86 0.32 1.76 28.67
N CYS A 87 0.86 2.97 28.55
CA CYS A 87 0.36 4.14 29.28
C CYS A 87 -1.03 4.58 28.79
N ALA A 88 -1.72 5.38 29.57
CA ALA A 88 -3.07 5.85 29.27
C ALA A 88 -3.18 6.52 27.90
N SER A 89 -2.20 7.37 27.56
CA SER A 89 -2.15 8.05 26.26
C SER A 89 -2.00 7.05 25.12
N CYS A 90 -1.05 6.09 25.20
CA CYS A 90 -0.83 5.06 24.18
C CYS A 90 -2.10 4.24 23.92
N LEU A 91 -2.79 3.84 24.98
CA LEU A 91 -4.02 3.04 24.89
C LEU A 91 -5.17 3.85 24.28
N ALA A 92 -5.33 5.12 24.66
CA ALA A 92 -6.35 6.00 24.10
C ALA A 92 -6.15 6.20 22.59
N ILE A 93 -4.90 6.43 22.16
CA ILE A 93 -4.55 6.60 20.72
C ILE A 93 -4.81 5.29 19.96
N ALA A 94 -4.43 4.15 20.54
CA ALA A 94 -4.64 2.84 19.90
C ALA A 94 -6.15 2.56 19.67
N ARG A 95 -7.01 2.96 20.60
CA ARG A 95 -8.48 2.80 20.49
C ARG A 95 -9.16 3.88 19.62
N GLY A 96 -8.41 4.93 19.23
CA GLY A 96 -8.97 6.05 18.47
C GLY A 96 -9.84 6.97 19.32
N SER A 97 -9.67 6.96 20.65
CA SER A 97 -10.44 7.78 21.61
C SER A 97 -9.64 8.97 22.16
N SER A 98 -8.43 9.19 21.67
CA SER A 98 -7.60 10.31 22.11
C SER A 98 -8.11 11.63 21.53
N LEU A 99 -8.22 12.65 22.38
CA LEU A 99 -8.53 14.02 21.97
C LEU A 99 -7.31 14.73 21.36
N ASP A 100 -6.13 14.14 21.55
CA ASP A 100 -4.85 14.68 21.07
C ASP A 100 -4.52 14.24 19.64
N VAL A 101 -5.22 13.21 19.10
CA VAL A 101 -4.95 12.67 17.76
C VAL A 101 -6.25 12.69 16.96
N ILE A 102 -6.28 13.52 15.94
CA ILE A 102 -7.45 13.69 15.06
C ILE A 102 -7.09 13.12 13.70
N GLU A 103 -7.77 12.05 13.29
CA GLU A 103 -7.56 11.40 12.00
C GLU A 103 -8.73 11.69 11.07
N LEU A 104 -8.40 12.12 9.86
CA LEU A 104 -9.35 12.61 8.86
C LEU A 104 -9.05 11.98 7.52
N ASP A 105 -10.08 11.48 6.88
CA ASP A 105 -10.01 11.05 5.48
C ASP A 105 -10.40 12.26 4.60
N ALA A 106 -9.45 12.76 3.83
CA ALA A 106 -9.67 13.91 2.94
C ALA A 106 -10.66 13.61 1.79
N ALA A 107 -10.94 12.33 1.51
CA ALA A 107 -12.00 11.98 0.55
C ALA A 107 -13.39 12.33 1.09
N SER A 108 -13.59 12.13 2.39
CA SER A 108 -14.86 12.39 3.08
C SER A 108 -14.96 13.82 3.63
N ASN A 109 -13.82 14.46 3.92
CA ASN A 109 -13.73 15.80 4.53
C ASN A 109 -12.92 16.74 3.62
N ASN A 110 -13.40 16.94 2.38
CA ASN A 110 -12.66 17.70 1.36
C ASN A 110 -13.08 19.18 1.28
N GLY A 111 -14.09 19.58 2.06
CA GLY A 111 -14.65 20.92 2.06
C GLY A 111 -13.76 21.95 2.75
N VAL A 112 -13.87 23.21 2.33
CA VAL A 112 -13.11 24.32 2.93
C VAL A 112 -13.56 24.58 4.37
N ASP A 113 -14.83 24.40 4.67
CA ASP A 113 -15.37 24.66 6.01
C ASP A 113 -14.95 23.58 7.01
N ASP A 114 -14.88 22.32 6.57
CA ASP A 114 -14.35 21.24 7.38
C ASP A 114 -12.91 21.56 7.82
N ILE A 115 -12.07 21.97 6.86
CA ILE A 115 -10.64 22.28 7.12
C ILE A 115 -10.51 23.52 8.00
N ARG A 116 -11.36 24.54 7.82
CA ARG A 116 -11.36 25.73 8.67
C ARG A 116 -11.70 25.40 10.12
N GLU A 117 -12.70 24.55 10.35
CA GLU A 117 -13.08 24.10 11.70
C GLU A 117 -11.91 23.36 12.37
N ILE A 118 -11.30 22.42 11.63
CA ILE A 118 -10.17 21.61 12.09
C ILE A 118 -8.97 22.53 12.43
N THR A 119 -8.63 23.46 11.54
CA THR A 119 -7.49 24.36 11.75
C THR A 119 -7.76 25.40 12.85
N ALA A 120 -8.99 25.84 13.02
CA ALA A 120 -9.38 26.67 14.17
C ALA A 120 -9.18 25.88 15.48
N GLY A 121 -9.55 24.61 15.49
CA GLY A 121 -9.32 23.72 16.64
C GLY A 121 -7.86 23.48 16.98
N ALA A 122 -6.96 23.68 16.03
CA ALA A 122 -5.51 23.52 16.24
C ALA A 122 -4.94 24.53 17.23
N TRP A 123 -5.55 25.70 17.35
CA TRP A 123 -5.10 26.76 18.27
C TRP A 123 -5.50 26.51 19.73
N HIS A 124 -6.43 25.59 19.96
CA HIS A 124 -6.81 25.22 21.32
C HIS A 124 -5.79 24.26 21.93
N GLY A 125 -5.55 24.38 23.22
CA GLY A 125 -4.67 23.49 23.94
C GLY A 125 -5.11 22.03 23.90
N THR A 126 -4.21 21.16 24.24
CA THR A 126 -4.39 19.71 24.21
C THR A 126 -4.08 19.10 25.59
N PRO A 127 -4.80 18.04 26.02
CA PRO A 127 -4.45 17.34 27.27
C PRO A 127 -3.06 16.71 27.25
N GLY A 128 -2.64 16.21 26.09
CA GLY A 128 -1.32 15.63 25.91
C GLY A 128 -0.24 16.67 25.60
N ARG A 129 0.95 16.17 25.23
CA ARG A 129 2.09 17.02 24.87
C ARG A 129 1.93 17.60 23.47
N TRP A 130 1.42 16.80 22.52
CA TRP A 130 1.30 17.16 21.11
C TRP A 130 -0.12 16.90 20.59
N LYS A 131 -0.66 17.86 19.89
CA LYS A 131 -1.91 17.67 19.13
C LYS A 131 -1.53 17.26 17.70
N VAL A 132 -1.92 16.05 17.28
CA VAL A 132 -1.51 15.48 16.00
C VAL A 132 -2.72 15.35 15.06
N TYR A 133 -2.62 16.00 13.91
CA TYR A 133 -3.63 15.90 12.85
C TYR A 133 -3.11 15.00 11.75
N ILE A 134 -3.82 13.90 11.49
CA ILE A 134 -3.49 12.94 10.43
C ILE A 134 -4.51 13.10 9.31
N PHE A 135 -4.06 13.55 8.15
CA PHE A 135 -4.90 13.64 6.93
C PHE A 135 -4.55 12.49 6.01
N ASP A 136 -5.49 11.57 5.80
CA ASP A 136 -5.30 10.50 4.82
C ASP A 136 -5.80 10.98 3.45
N GLU A 137 -5.09 10.60 2.40
CA GLU A 137 -5.33 10.95 0.99
C GLU A 137 -5.48 12.47 0.77
N VAL A 138 -4.58 13.25 1.36
CA VAL A 138 -4.59 14.74 1.34
C VAL A 138 -4.72 15.33 -0.06
N HIS A 139 -4.32 14.60 -1.12
CA HIS A 139 -4.47 15.04 -2.50
C HIS A 139 -5.95 15.16 -2.95
N GLN A 140 -6.89 14.64 -2.16
CA GLN A 140 -8.33 14.73 -2.45
C GLN A 140 -8.99 16.01 -1.90
N LEU A 141 -8.26 16.80 -1.11
CA LEU A 141 -8.76 18.11 -0.65
C LEU A 141 -9.05 19.04 -1.83
N SER A 142 -10.14 19.75 -1.76
CA SER A 142 -10.45 20.81 -2.74
C SER A 142 -9.33 21.89 -2.71
N LYS A 143 -9.20 22.65 -3.78
CA LYS A 143 -8.21 23.75 -3.85
C LYS A 143 -8.43 24.78 -2.73
N ALA A 144 -9.68 25.06 -2.38
CA ALA A 144 -10.04 25.99 -1.31
C ALA A 144 -9.67 25.42 0.07
N ALA A 145 -9.91 24.13 0.29
CA ALA A 145 -9.53 23.43 1.53
C ALA A 145 -8.00 23.39 1.70
N SER A 146 -7.28 23.07 0.63
CA SER A 146 -5.82 23.08 0.61
C SER A 146 -5.25 24.46 0.95
N ALA A 147 -5.86 25.55 0.42
CA ALA A 147 -5.47 26.92 0.71
C ALA A 147 -5.76 27.32 2.17
N ALA A 148 -6.84 26.79 2.75
CA ALA A 148 -7.17 27.02 4.16
C ALA A 148 -6.12 26.33 5.07
N LEU A 149 -5.73 25.10 4.74
CA LEU A 149 -4.70 24.35 5.48
C LEU A 149 -3.34 25.05 5.44
N LEU A 150 -2.99 25.68 4.30
CA LEU A 150 -1.71 26.37 4.12
C LEU A 150 -1.46 27.44 5.18
N LYS A 151 -2.48 28.22 5.59
CA LYS A 151 -2.35 29.25 6.61
C LYS A 151 -1.79 28.70 7.92
N THR A 152 -2.31 27.54 8.35
CA THR A 152 -1.86 26.91 9.60
C THR A 152 -0.50 26.22 9.41
N LEU A 153 -0.18 25.75 8.21
CA LEU A 153 1.14 25.17 7.91
C LEU A 153 2.24 26.25 7.88
N GLU A 154 1.89 27.50 7.56
CA GLU A 154 2.83 28.63 7.54
C GLU A 154 3.15 29.13 8.96
N GLU A 155 2.14 29.18 9.82
CA GLU A 155 2.27 29.65 11.21
C GLU A 155 1.66 28.61 12.16
N PRO A 156 2.26 27.43 12.30
CA PRO A 156 1.69 26.38 13.13
C PRO A 156 1.83 26.67 14.63
N PRO A 157 0.81 26.32 15.45
CA PRO A 157 0.99 26.36 16.90
C PRO A 157 2.12 25.40 17.32
N SER A 158 2.90 25.78 18.32
CA SER A 158 4.10 25.05 18.75
C SER A 158 3.84 23.62 19.25
N HIS A 159 2.61 23.33 19.65
CA HIS A 159 2.19 22.02 20.18
C HIS A 159 1.47 21.15 19.11
N VAL A 160 1.46 21.58 17.84
CA VAL A 160 0.71 20.91 16.77
C VAL A 160 1.65 20.25 15.76
N VAL A 161 1.33 19.03 15.37
CA VAL A 161 2.01 18.29 14.29
C VAL A 161 0.98 17.84 13.26
N PHE A 162 1.24 18.17 12.00
CA PHE A 162 0.43 17.71 10.87
C PHE A 162 1.13 16.54 10.19
N VAL A 163 0.39 15.44 9.93
CA VAL A 163 0.88 14.32 9.12
C VAL A 163 -0.07 14.15 7.93
N LEU A 164 0.42 14.51 6.76
CA LEU A 164 -0.33 14.48 5.50
C LEU A 164 0.06 13.22 4.74
N ALA A 165 -0.86 12.27 4.56
CA ALA A 165 -0.61 11.03 3.81
C ALA A 165 -1.24 11.12 2.41
N THR A 166 -0.55 10.59 1.40
CA THR A 166 -1.03 10.59 0.03
C THR A 166 -0.49 9.41 -0.78
N THR A 167 -1.32 8.89 -1.67
CA THR A 167 -0.87 7.94 -2.68
C THR A 167 -0.41 8.65 -3.97
N ASP A 168 -0.73 9.94 -4.13
CA ASP A 168 -0.36 10.72 -5.32
C ASP A 168 0.29 12.05 -4.92
N PRO A 169 1.62 12.07 -4.68
CA PRO A 169 2.30 13.30 -4.27
C PRO A 169 2.32 14.39 -5.34
N HIS A 170 2.11 14.02 -6.62
CA HIS A 170 2.08 15.01 -7.70
C HIS A 170 0.83 15.88 -7.68
N LYS A 171 -0.27 15.36 -7.12
CA LYS A 171 -1.53 16.11 -6.97
C LYS A 171 -1.53 17.05 -5.74
N VAL A 172 -0.59 16.86 -4.81
CA VAL A 172 -0.47 17.73 -3.64
C VAL A 172 0.16 19.05 -4.09
N LEU A 173 -0.44 20.19 -3.65
CA LEU A 173 0.04 21.52 -4.03
C LEU A 173 1.53 21.68 -3.69
N PRO A 174 2.35 22.24 -4.61
CA PRO A 174 3.78 22.51 -4.34
C PRO A 174 4.01 23.34 -3.07
N THR A 175 3.08 24.26 -2.78
CA THR A 175 3.13 25.12 -1.58
C THR A 175 2.97 24.34 -0.27
N ILE A 176 2.20 23.25 -0.26
CA ILE A 176 2.09 22.32 0.89
C ILE A 176 3.39 21.49 0.98
N ARG A 177 3.84 20.95 -0.16
CA ARG A 177 5.04 20.12 -0.21
C ARG A 177 6.28 20.85 0.31
N SER A 178 6.43 22.12 -0.03
CA SER A 178 7.60 22.94 0.40
C SER A 178 7.62 23.26 1.90
N ARG A 179 6.47 23.08 2.60
CA ARG A 179 6.34 23.36 4.05
C ARG A 179 6.30 22.08 4.88
N THR A 180 6.48 20.93 4.25
CA THR A 180 6.40 19.62 4.92
C THR A 180 7.71 18.86 4.78
N GLN A 181 8.09 18.11 5.80
CA GLN A 181 9.18 17.14 5.70
C GLN A 181 8.64 15.92 4.94
N HIS A 182 9.15 15.71 3.72
CA HIS A 182 8.67 14.65 2.85
C HIS A 182 9.37 13.32 3.16
N LEU A 183 8.59 12.29 3.45
CA LEU A 183 9.04 10.92 3.70
C LEU A 183 8.32 9.98 2.71
N GLU A 184 9.10 9.31 1.89
CA GLU A 184 8.58 8.44 0.83
C GLU A 184 8.53 6.98 1.32
N PHE A 185 7.35 6.40 1.28
CA PHE A 185 7.11 4.97 1.58
C PHE A 185 7.22 4.17 0.29
N ARG A 186 7.89 3.04 0.37
CA ARG A 186 8.13 2.16 -0.79
C ARG A 186 7.34 0.86 -0.65
N LEU A 187 7.13 0.19 -1.77
CA LEU A 187 6.61 -1.18 -1.73
C LEU A 187 7.57 -2.05 -0.92
N ILE A 188 7.02 -2.95 -0.13
CA ILE A 188 7.81 -3.86 0.71
C ILE A 188 8.41 -4.94 -0.19
N ALA A 189 9.70 -5.21 -0.06
CA ALA A 189 10.38 -6.28 -0.79
C ALA A 189 9.73 -7.64 -0.50
N GLY A 190 9.69 -8.50 -1.50
CA GLY A 190 9.03 -9.81 -1.42
C GLY A 190 9.46 -10.62 -0.19
N ASP A 191 10.76 -10.73 0.07
CA ASP A 191 11.29 -11.49 1.22
C ASP A 191 10.79 -10.93 2.54
N THR A 192 10.80 -9.59 2.68
CA THR A 192 10.31 -8.90 3.90
C THR A 192 8.80 -9.12 4.07
N LEU A 193 8.05 -9.09 2.97
CA LEU A 193 6.60 -9.31 3.00
C LEU A 193 6.28 -10.77 3.36
N ASN A 194 7.01 -11.72 2.82
CA ASN A 194 6.86 -13.15 3.14
C ASN A 194 7.17 -13.41 4.61
N ALA A 195 8.24 -12.80 5.14
CA ALA A 195 8.57 -12.90 6.57
C ALA A 195 7.45 -12.33 7.44
N LEU A 196 6.87 -11.18 7.05
CA LEU A 196 5.73 -10.58 7.76
C LEU A 196 4.52 -11.53 7.77
N LEU A 197 4.18 -12.11 6.61
CA LEU A 197 3.04 -13.03 6.50
C LEU A 197 3.26 -14.28 7.36
N HIS A 198 4.48 -14.84 7.34
CA HIS A 198 4.86 -15.97 8.18
C HIS A 198 4.72 -15.64 9.67
N ASP A 199 5.23 -14.49 10.12
CA ASP A 199 5.10 -14.04 11.52
C ASP A 199 3.62 -13.94 11.93
N VAL A 200 2.77 -13.39 11.05
CA VAL A 200 1.32 -13.25 11.29
C VAL A 200 0.65 -14.62 11.34
N GLN A 201 1.00 -15.54 10.43
CA GLN A 201 0.44 -16.91 10.42
C GLN A 201 0.74 -17.63 11.75
N VAL A 202 2.00 -17.59 12.17
CA VAL A 202 2.44 -18.21 13.44
C VAL A 202 1.69 -17.59 14.62
N ALA A 203 1.62 -16.25 14.67
CA ALA A 203 0.95 -15.52 15.76
C ALA A 203 -0.57 -15.73 15.78
N ALA A 204 -1.17 -15.98 14.61
CA ALA A 204 -2.60 -16.24 14.47
C ALA A 204 -2.97 -17.73 14.59
N GLY A 205 -1.97 -18.62 14.68
CA GLY A 205 -2.17 -20.08 14.74
C GLY A 205 -2.74 -20.64 13.44
N MET A 206 -2.29 -20.11 12.31
CA MET A 206 -2.81 -20.47 10.98
C MET A 206 -1.79 -21.31 10.21
N ASP A 207 -2.28 -22.29 9.45
CA ASP A 207 -1.45 -23.12 8.58
C ASP A 207 -1.95 -22.90 7.14
N ALA A 208 -1.28 -22.01 6.39
CA ALA A 208 -1.67 -21.62 5.03
C ALA A 208 -0.44 -21.19 4.21
N ASP A 209 -0.42 -21.54 2.95
CA ASP A 209 0.66 -21.13 2.04
C ASP A 209 0.42 -19.73 1.46
N UNK A 210 1.30 -18.87 1.67
CA UNK A 210 1.10 -17.47 1.35
C UNK A 210 1.29 -17.12 -0.09
N UNK A 211 0.66 -16.33 -0.55
CA UNK A 211 0.81 -15.83 -1.84
C UNK A 211 1.44 -14.51 -1.85
N UNK A 212 1.98 -14.34 -2.75
CA UNK A 212 2.72 -13.15 -2.87
C UNK A 212 1.84 -11.97 -3.10
N UNK A 213 2.00 -11.14 -2.43
CA UNK A 213 1.37 -9.88 -2.59
C UNK A 213 2.31 -8.93 -3.21
N ARG A 214 2.05 -8.02 -3.99
CA ARG A 214 2.79 -7.04 -4.74
C ARG A 214 3.37 -5.89 -3.87
N GLY A 215 3.94 -6.21 -2.73
CA GLY A 215 4.61 -5.26 -1.84
C GLY A 215 3.70 -4.41 -0.94
N SER A 216 2.39 -4.67 -0.94
CA SER A 216 1.41 -4.04 -0.06
C SER A 216 1.10 -4.96 1.12
N ALA A 217 1.52 -4.59 2.32
CA ALA A 217 1.25 -5.37 3.54
C ALA A 217 -0.27 -5.51 3.81
N ARG A 218 -1.03 -4.44 3.56
CA ARG A 218 -2.48 -4.45 3.79
C ARG A 218 -3.19 -5.46 2.88
N ASP A 219 -2.85 -5.45 1.60
CA ASP A 219 -3.50 -6.34 0.63
C ASP A 219 -3.09 -7.80 0.85
N ALA A 220 -1.83 -8.03 1.23
CA ALA A 220 -1.31 -9.35 1.59
C ALA A 220 -2.03 -9.92 2.82
N LEU A 221 -2.20 -9.12 3.88
CA LEU A 221 -2.92 -9.54 5.09
C LEU A 221 -4.42 -9.74 4.82
N SER A 222 -5.02 -8.95 3.95
CA SER A 222 -6.43 -9.12 3.55
C SER A 222 -6.62 -10.41 2.75
N ALA A 223 -5.68 -10.73 1.87
CA ALA A 223 -5.69 -12.00 1.12
C ALA A 223 -5.54 -13.20 2.07
N LEU A 224 -4.69 -13.08 3.09
CA LEU A 224 -4.53 -14.13 4.11
C LEU A 224 -5.83 -14.31 4.92
N ASP A 225 -6.52 -13.23 5.30
CA ASP A 225 -7.84 -13.28 5.95
C ASP A 225 -8.86 -14.08 5.12
N GLN A 226 -8.90 -13.80 3.81
CA GLN A 226 -9.82 -14.48 2.90
C GLN A 226 -9.49 -15.98 2.79
N LEU A 227 -8.22 -16.29 2.66
CA LEU A 227 -7.73 -17.67 2.56
C LEU A 227 -8.17 -18.49 3.77
N VAL A 228 -8.02 -17.93 4.96
CA VAL A 228 -8.42 -18.58 6.22
C VAL A 228 -9.94 -18.73 6.32
N ALA A 229 -10.70 -17.72 5.93
CA ALA A 229 -12.16 -17.73 6.01
C ALA A 229 -12.80 -18.74 5.04
N THR A 230 -12.22 -18.95 3.87
CA THR A 230 -12.80 -19.79 2.81
C THR A 230 -12.18 -21.19 2.73
N GLY A 231 -11.06 -21.43 3.38
CA GLY A 231 -10.30 -22.70 3.31
C GLY A 231 -9.72 -22.98 1.93
N SER A 232 -9.85 -22.03 1.01
CA SER A 232 -9.30 -22.10 -0.35
C SER A 232 -8.80 -20.73 -0.73
N PRO A 233 -7.68 -20.62 -1.41
CA PRO A 233 -7.31 -19.34 -1.99
C PRO A 233 -8.42 -18.96 -2.97
N THR A 234 -9.24 -17.99 -2.59
CA THR A 234 -10.08 -17.31 -3.58
C THR A 234 -9.12 -16.89 -4.69
N GLN A 235 -9.46 -17.16 -5.94
CA GLN A 235 -8.57 -16.91 -7.08
C GLN A 235 -7.88 -15.54 -6.93
N THR A 236 -6.73 -15.57 -6.30
CA THR A 236 -6.00 -14.36 -5.93
C THR A 236 -5.28 -13.74 -7.12
N GLN A 237 -5.12 -14.51 -8.17
CA GLN A 237 -4.54 -14.02 -9.44
C GLN A 237 -5.11 -14.81 -10.62
N PRO A 238 -5.36 -14.14 -11.75
CA PRO A 238 -5.76 -14.85 -12.97
C PRO A 238 -4.60 -15.73 -13.47
N GLN A 239 -4.88 -16.94 -13.87
CA GLN A 239 -3.87 -17.85 -14.43
C GLN A 239 -3.79 -17.66 -15.94
N PHE A 240 -2.63 -17.23 -16.42
CA PHE A 240 -2.45 -16.83 -17.81
C PHE A 240 -1.82 -17.89 -18.71
N ASP A 241 -1.64 -19.13 -18.24
CA ASP A 241 -1.01 -20.20 -19.03
C ASP A 241 -1.69 -20.42 -20.38
N GLY A 242 -3.04 -20.41 -20.39
CA GLY A 242 -3.81 -20.53 -21.63
C GLY A 242 -3.57 -19.38 -22.60
N LEU A 243 -3.39 -18.19 -22.07
CA LEU A 243 -3.12 -16.97 -22.85
C LEU A 243 -1.69 -17.00 -23.43
N PHE A 244 -0.71 -17.39 -22.60
CA PHE A 244 0.68 -17.53 -23.03
C PHE A 244 0.82 -18.58 -24.12
N ARG A 245 0.20 -19.77 -23.97
CA ARG A 245 0.21 -20.80 -25.01
C ARG A 245 -0.39 -20.29 -26.30
N ALA A 246 -1.54 -19.62 -26.23
CA ALA A 246 -2.19 -19.05 -27.41
C ALA A 246 -1.30 -18.02 -28.13
N LEU A 247 -0.50 -17.25 -27.39
CA LEU A 247 0.47 -16.33 -27.96
C LEU A 247 1.62 -17.09 -28.63
N VAL A 248 2.15 -18.13 -27.99
CA VAL A 248 3.23 -18.97 -28.56
C VAL A 248 2.78 -19.66 -29.83
N ASP A 249 1.58 -20.26 -29.81
CA ASP A 249 0.99 -21.02 -30.92
C ASP A 249 0.39 -20.13 -32.03
N GLU A 250 0.37 -18.81 -31.83
CA GLU A 250 -0.24 -17.84 -32.74
C GLU A 250 -1.73 -18.09 -33.00
N ASP A 251 -2.44 -18.59 -31.99
CA ASP A 251 -3.87 -18.93 -32.07
C ASP A 251 -4.74 -17.84 -31.45
N ALA A 252 -5.28 -16.95 -32.31
CA ALA A 252 -6.17 -15.86 -31.89
C ALA A 252 -7.49 -16.39 -31.29
N VAL A 253 -7.99 -17.52 -31.76
CA VAL A 253 -9.25 -18.10 -31.26
C VAL A 253 -9.03 -18.59 -29.82
N GLN A 254 -7.93 -19.28 -29.57
CA GLN A 254 -7.60 -19.77 -28.23
C GLN A 254 -7.30 -18.62 -27.27
N ALA A 255 -6.65 -17.55 -27.75
CA ALA A 255 -6.40 -16.35 -26.94
C ALA A 255 -7.71 -15.71 -26.45
N LEU A 256 -8.68 -15.52 -27.36
CA LEU A 256 -9.99 -14.96 -27.02
C LEU A 256 -10.80 -15.88 -26.09
N LYS A 257 -10.73 -17.20 -26.29
CA LYS A 257 -11.37 -18.18 -25.40
C LYS A 257 -10.76 -18.12 -23.99
N SER A 258 -9.44 -18.06 -23.90
CA SER A 258 -8.73 -17.94 -22.61
C SER A 258 -9.13 -16.66 -21.88
N LEU A 259 -9.22 -15.54 -22.61
CA LEU A 259 -9.67 -14.26 -22.06
C LEU A 259 -11.12 -14.34 -21.56
N ALA A 260 -12.01 -14.99 -22.33
CA ALA A 260 -13.42 -15.16 -21.94
C ALA A 260 -13.56 -15.99 -20.65
N LEU A 261 -12.75 -17.05 -20.50
CA LEU A 261 -12.72 -17.89 -19.28
C LEU A 261 -12.27 -17.07 -18.06
N LEU A 262 -11.23 -16.26 -18.22
CA LEU A 262 -10.74 -15.37 -17.15
C LEU A 262 -11.85 -14.39 -16.72
N ARG A 263 -12.59 -13.84 -17.68
CA ARG A 263 -13.73 -12.94 -17.38
C ARG A 263 -14.86 -13.67 -16.65
N GLN A 264 -15.18 -14.90 -17.02
CA GLN A 264 -16.17 -15.71 -16.30
C GLN A 264 -15.74 -15.97 -14.87
N GLY A 265 -14.43 -15.97 -14.59
CA GLY A 265 -13.85 -16.03 -13.25
C GLY A 265 -13.99 -14.75 -12.44
N GLY A 266 -14.64 -13.69 -12.99
CA GLY A 266 -14.94 -12.46 -12.29
C GLY A 266 -13.92 -11.32 -12.48
N TRP A 267 -12.94 -11.50 -13.35
CA TRP A 267 -11.89 -10.49 -13.59
C TRP A 267 -12.34 -9.43 -14.60
N ASP A 268 -12.13 -8.14 -14.29
CA ASP A 268 -12.40 -7.09 -15.27
C ASP A 268 -11.21 -6.89 -16.23
N ALA A 269 -11.45 -6.17 -17.33
CA ALA A 269 -10.47 -6.01 -18.40
C ALA A 269 -9.19 -5.26 -17.96
N GLU A 270 -9.32 -4.28 -17.07
CA GLU A 270 -8.16 -3.52 -16.56
C GLU A 270 -7.29 -4.39 -15.67
N GLN A 271 -7.93 -5.11 -14.73
CA GLN A 271 -7.26 -6.06 -13.84
C GLN A 271 -6.49 -7.12 -14.64
N LEU A 272 -7.14 -7.68 -15.68
CA LEU A 272 -6.51 -8.69 -16.55
C LEU A 272 -5.31 -8.10 -17.30
N ALA A 273 -5.47 -6.91 -17.87
CA ALA A 273 -4.38 -6.26 -18.62
C ALA A 273 -3.19 -5.95 -17.71
N GLU A 274 -3.44 -5.38 -16.52
CA GLU A 274 -2.39 -5.04 -15.55
C GLU A 274 -1.67 -6.29 -15.03
N SER A 275 -2.43 -7.34 -14.68
CA SER A 275 -1.87 -8.58 -14.14
C SER A 275 -1.04 -9.32 -15.19
N PHE A 276 -1.57 -9.44 -16.42
CA PHE A 276 -0.85 -10.08 -17.52
C PHE A 276 0.44 -9.32 -17.88
N ALA A 277 0.33 -7.99 -18.02
CA ALA A 277 1.52 -7.15 -18.29
C ALA A 277 2.57 -7.29 -17.18
N GLY A 278 2.13 -7.43 -15.93
CA GLY A 278 3.00 -7.69 -14.79
C GLY A 278 3.77 -8.99 -14.90
N GLU A 279 3.09 -10.09 -15.29
CA GLU A 279 3.76 -11.39 -15.50
C GLU A 279 4.72 -11.35 -16.69
N VAL A 280 4.29 -10.76 -17.82
CA VAL A 280 5.16 -10.59 -19.01
C VAL A 280 6.38 -9.72 -18.66
N ARG A 281 6.23 -8.71 -17.80
CA ARG A 281 7.37 -7.93 -17.32
C ARG A 281 8.37 -8.79 -16.54
N GLN A 282 7.88 -9.72 -15.71
CA GLN A 282 8.77 -10.66 -15.01
C GLN A 282 9.49 -11.58 -16.01
N VAL A 283 8.78 -12.06 -17.04
CA VAL A 283 9.37 -12.84 -18.13
C VAL A 283 10.51 -12.04 -18.80
N PHE A 284 10.24 -10.76 -19.13
CA PHE A 284 11.23 -9.85 -19.73
C PHE A 284 12.46 -9.67 -18.82
N LEU A 285 12.23 -9.40 -17.55
CA LEU A 285 13.34 -9.21 -16.59
C LEU A 285 14.19 -10.47 -16.44
N LEU A 286 13.56 -11.64 -16.37
CA LEU A 286 14.27 -12.92 -16.30
C LEU A 286 15.13 -13.17 -17.54
N GLN A 287 14.74 -12.66 -18.72
CA GLN A 287 15.51 -12.77 -19.96
C GLN A 287 16.68 -11.78 -20.05
N VAL A 288 16.54 -10.58 -19.47
CA VAL A 288 17.50 -9.47 -19.67
C VAL A 288 18.35 -9.18 -18.43
N ALA A 289 17.76 -9.23 -17.25
CA ALA A 289 18.40 -8.86 -15.98
C ALA A 289 17.81 -9.72 -14.85
N PRO A 290 18.16 -11.02 -14.78
CA PRO A 290 17.57 -11.95 -13.83
C PRO A 290 17.71 -11.54 -12.35
N GLU A 291 18.71 -10.74 -12.02
CA GLU A 291 18.98 -10.22 -10.69
C GLU A 291 17.99 -9.13 -10.25
N VAL A 292 17.24 -8.57 -11.19
CA VAL A 292 16.23 -7.50 -10.93
C VAL A 292 14.81 -8.08 -10.92
N ALA A 293 14.65 -9.35 -11.32
CA ALA A 293 13.34 -10.02 -11.37
C ALA A 293 12.86 -10.35 -9.96
N ASP A 294 11.62 -9.94 -9.64
CA ASP A 294 10.95 -10.22 -8.36
C ASP A 294 10.12 -11.51 -8.41
N ALA A 295 10.47 -12.43 -9.31
CA ALA A 295 9.74 -13.69 -9.46
C ALA A 295 10.01 -14.63 -8.27
N VAL A 296 8.96 -15.08 -7.63
CA VAL A 296 9.02 -16.09 -6.56
C VAL A 296 9.56 -17.41 -7.17
N ASP A 297 10.37 -18.14 -6.42
CA ASP A 297 11.03 -19.38 -6.91
C ASP A 297 10.02 -20.36 -7.52
N ALA A 298 8.82 -20.47 -6.95
CA ALA A 298 7.75 -21.35 -7.46
C ALA A 298 7.30 -20.99 -8.90
N ASP A 299 7.26 -19.70 -9.24
CA ASP A 299 6.86 -19.22 -10.57
C ASP A 299 8.04 -19.07 -11.54
N ARG A 300 9.26 -19.00 -11.01
CA ARG A 300 10.47 -18.71 -11.79
C ARG A 300 10.67 -19.71 -12.94
N ALA A 301 10.51 -20.99 -12.68
CA ALA A 301 10.65 -22.04 -13.70
C ALA A 301 9.63 -21.87 -14.84
N ARG A 302 8.37 -21.61 -14.50
CA ARG A 302 7.25 -21.37 -15.43
C ARG A 302 7.51 -20.14 -16.30
N LEU A 303 7.92 -19.03 -15.67
CA LEU A 303 8.19 -17.76 -16.38
C LEU A 303 9.41 -17.87 -17.31
N LEU A 304 10.44 -18.62 -16.92
CA LEU A 304 11.61 -18.89 -17.77
C LEU A 304 11.21 -19.72 -19.00
N GLU A 305 10.35 -20.73 -18.82
CA GLU A 305 9.83 -21.52 -19.91
C GLU A 305 9.06 -20.63 -20.90
N TRP A 306 8.14 -19.78 -20.42
CA TRP A 306 7.41 -18.82 -21.26
C TRP A 306 8.37 -17.89 -22.02
N GLY A 307 9.40 -17.41 -21.32
CA GLY A 307 10.42 -16.54 -21.94
C GLY A 307 11.18 -17.24 -23.08
N SER A 308 11.53 -18.51 -22.86
CA SER A 308 12.25 -19.29 -23.88
C SER A 308 11.37 -19.55 -25.13
N GLN A 309 10.07 -19.78 -24.92
CA GLN A 309 9.11 -20.05 -26.01
C GLN A 309 8.73 -18.79 -26.80
N LEU A 310 8.51 -17.66 -26.10
CA LEU A 310 8.15 -16.39 -26.75
C LEU A 310 9.34 -15.71 -27.42
N GLY A 311 10.50 -15.76 -26.78
CA GLY A 311 11.68 -15.00 -27.18
C GLY A 311 11.57 -13.53 -26.82
N LEU A 312 12.72 -12.85 -26.71
CA LEU A 312 12.80 -11.47 -26.20
C LEU A 312 12.01 -10.47 -27.08
N ALA A 313 12.14 -10.57 -28.41
CA ALA A 313 11.47 -9.64 -29.32
C ALA A 313 9.93 -9.66 -29.16
N ARG A 314 9.35 -10.85 -29.02
CA ARG A 314 7.90 -10.98 -28.82
C ARG A 314 7.49 -10.55 -27.43
N THR A 315 8.28 -10.85 -26.41
CA THR A 315 8.04 -10.39 -25.02
C THR A 315 7.94 -8.86 -24.98
N VAL A 316 8.88 -8.15 -25.62
CA VAL A 316 8.86 -6.68 -25.71
C VAL A 316 7.61 -6.20 -26.44
N ARG A 317 7.26 -6.83 -27.58
CA ARG A 317 6.07 -6.47 -28.36
C ARG A 317 4.78 -6.65 -27.55
N VAL A 318 4.68 -7.70 -26.72
CA VAL A 318 3.54 -7.91 -25.81
C VAL A 318 3.45 -6.75 -24.82
N LEU A 319 4.57 -6.39 -24.17
CA LEU A 319 4.60 -5.28 -23.19
C LEU A 319 4.17 -3.96 -23.82
N GLU A 320 4.68 -3.63 -25.01
CA GLU A 320 4.32 -2.41 -25.72
C GLU A 320 2.82 -2.36 -26.06
N THR A 321 2.30 -3.48 -26.57
CA THR A 321 0.89 -3.59 -26.98
C THR A 321 -0.04 -3.45 -25.76
N PHE A 322 0.25 -4.16 -24.67
CA PHE A 322 -0.53 -4.05 -23.44
C PHE A 322 -0.41 -2.66 -22.81
N GLY A 323 0.78 -2.07 -22.83
CA GLY A 323 0.99 -0.69 -22.35
C GLY A 323 0.15 0.33 -23.14
N ARG A 324 0.00 0.13 -24.45
CA ARG A 324 -0.89 0.96 -25.29
C ARG A 324 -2.36 0.69 -24.95
N ALA A 325 -2.76 -0.58 -24.87
CA ALA A 325 -4.13 -0.98 -24.55
C ALA A 325 -4.57 -0.40 -23.20
N MET A 326 -3.74 -0.46 -22.17
CA MET A 326 -4.04 0.10 -20.84
C MET A 326 -4.28 1.62 -20.88
N ARG A 327 -3.52 2.36 -21.72
CA ARG A 327 -3.76 3.79 -21.90
C ARG A 327 -5.09 4.06 -22.59
N GLU A 328 -5.42 3.29 -23.64
CA GLU A 328 -6.67 3.42 -24.39
C GLU A 328 -7.90 3.06 -23.55
N MET A 329 -7.77 2.06 -22.68
CA MET A 329 -8.85 1.62 -21.77
C MET A 329 -9.32 2.73 -20.80
N LYS A 330 -8.45 3.69 -20.44
CA LYS A 330 -8.80 4.78 -19.50
C LYS A 330 -9.97 5.63 -19.99
N SER A 331 -10.14 5.75 -21.30
CA SER A 331 -11.19 6.59 -21.91
C SER A 331 -12.23 5.78 -22.70
N ALA A 332 -12.07 4.47 -22.79
CA ALA A 332 -12.95 3.61 -23.60
C ALA A 332 -14.21 3.21 -22.83
N PRO A 333 -15.40 3.27 -23.45
CA PRO A 333 -16.64 2.77 -22.82
C PRO A 333 -16.63 1.25 -22.63
N GLU A 334 -16.06 0.51 -23.57
CA GLU A 334 -15.96 -0.96 -23.51
C GLU A 334 -14.49 -1.41 -23.48
N LYS A 335 -13.94 -1.49 -22.29
CA LYS A 335 -12.53 -1.80 -22.05
C LYS A 335 -12.13 -3.19 -22.58
N ILE A 336 -13.04 -4.15 -22.55
CA ILE A 336 -12.75 -5.52 -22.98
C ILE A 336 -12.42 -5.58 -24.49
N VAL A 337 -13.09 -4.79 -25.30
CA VAL A 337 -12.86 -4.75 -26.75
C VAL A 337 -11.41 -4.31 -27.05
N ILE A 338 -10.90 -3.36 -26.28
CA ILE A 338 -9.51 -2.90 -26.43
C ILE A 338 -8.54 -4.06 -26.17
N LEU A 339 -8.80 -4.86 -25.12
CA LEU A 339 -7.95 -5.99 -24.75
C LEU A 339 -8.02 -7.12 -25.79
N GLU A 340 -9.23 -7.41 -26.30
CA GLU A 340 -9.44 -8.40 -27.38
C GLU A 340 -8.67 -8.00 -28.65
N VAL A 341 -8.81 -6.75 -29.07
CA VAL A 341 -8.11 -6.21 -30.25
C VAL A 341 -6.59 -6.27 -30.04
N ALA A 342 -6.10 -5.93 -28.85
CA ALA A 342 -4.67 -5.99 -28.52
C ALA A 342 -4.13 -7.42 -28.69
N LEU A 343 -4.87 -8.42 -28.19
CA LEU A 343 -4.48 -9.83 -28.32
C LEU A 343 -4.46 -10.28 -29.79
N VAL A 344 -5.49 -9.92 -30.55
CA VAL A 344 -5.58 -10.30 -31.98
C VAL A 344 -4.40 -9.67 -32.77
N ARG A 345 -4.08 -8.39 -32.51
CA ARG A 345 -2.95 -7.68 -33.16
C ARG A 345 -1.58 -8.29 -32.81
N LEU A 346 -1.43 -8.91 -31.67
CA LEU A 346 -0.18 -9.58 -31.28
C LEU A 346 0.03 -10.87 -32.09
N ILE A 347 -1.08 -11.53 -32.46
CA ILE A 347 -1.08 -12.84 -33.12
C ILE A 347 -1.15 -12.67 -34.65
N LYS A 348 -1.97 -11.72 -35.10
CA LYS A 348 -2.15 -11.43 -36.53
C LYS A 348 -1.77 -9.95 -36.79
N PRO A 349 -0.48 -9.66 -36.96
CA PRO A 349 0.01 -8.29 -37.16
C PRO A 349 -0.41 -7.65 -38.48
#